data_5417a3644370541191a5c0405cc80ac7
#
_entry.id   5417a3644370541191a5c0405cc80ac7
#
_cell.length_a   1.000
_cell.length_b   1.000
_cell.length_c   1.000
_cell.angle_alpha   90.00
_cell.angle_beta   90.00
_cell.angle_gamma   90.00
#
_symmetry.space_group_name_H-M   'P 1'
#
loop_
_entity.id
_entity.type
_entity.pdbx_description
1 polymer ?
#
loop_
_entity_poly.entity_id
_entity_poly.type
_entity_poly.pdbx_seq_one_letter_code
_entity_poly.pdbx_strand_id
1 'polypeptide(L)'
;MTRYDHSWFASWYPTLAAATDRAGFARHRTALLAGLHGTVVEIGAGSGQNLPYYPTDVDRVVAVEPEATMRVKARAAAIGATVPVEVVGAAAQSLPFADASVDTVVASLMLCSVADQAAVLAEIRRVLRPSGQFRFLEHVISMRRGVARGQRILDATYLWTLIGAGCHCARDTAAAVYDAGFDVDSLERFVFPDRGLRRPTAPHIVGVATPPV
;
A
#
# COMPACT_ATOMS: atom_id res chain seq x y z
N MET A 1 -21.52 4.03 11.76
CA MET A 1 -20.16 3.49 11.57
C MET A 1 -19.80 3.72 10.13
N THR A 2 -18.75 4.45 9.86
CA THR A 2 -18.26 4.66 8.49
C THR A 2 -17.66 3.35 7.97
N ARG A 3 -17.68 3.12 6.65
CA ARG A 3 -17.13 1.93 5.95
C ARG A 3 -15.65 1.66 6.28
N TYR A 4 -14.95 2.60 6.91
CA TYR A 4 -13.54 2.58 7.26
C TYR A 4 -13.27 2.58 8.77
N ASP A 5 -14.29 2.34 9.62
CA ASP A 5 -14.12 2.29 11.07
C ASP A 5 -13.59 0.90 11.50
N HIS A 6 -12.27 0.78 11.51
CA HIS A 6 -11.54 -0.39 11.97
C HIS A 6 -10.71 -0.07 13.23
N SER A 7 -11.30 0.64 14.19
CA SER A 7 -10.62 1.08 15.44
C SER A 7 -9.93 -0.06 16.18
N TRP A 8 -10.54 -1.27 16.19
CA TRP A 8 -9.91 -2.46 16.74
C TRP A 8 -8.59 -2.81 16.03
N PHE A 9 -8.58 -2.83 14.68
CA PHE A 9 -7.39 -3.10 13.89
C PHE A 9 -6.33 -2.00 14.11
N ALA A 10 -6.74 -0.75 14.14
CA ALA A 10 -5.88 0.40 14.39
C ALA A 10 -5.19 0.34 15.77
N SER A 11 -5.71 -0.41 16.74
CA SER A 11 -5.12 -0.51 18.07
C SER A 11 -3.86 -1.39 18.11
N TRP A 12 -3.82 -2.50 17.38
CA TRP A 12 -2.74 -3.49 17.45
C TRP A 12 -1.85 -3.56 16.20
N TYR A 13 -2.40 -3.24 15.01
CA TYR A 13 -1.67 -3.35 13.75
C TYR A 13 -0.35 -2.58 13.72
N PRO A 14 -0.24 -1.33 14.22
CA PRO A 14 1.03 -0.60 14.21
C PRO A 14 2.16 -1.33 14.95
N THR A 15 1.84 -2.00 16.05
CA THR A 15 2.82 -2.80 16.82
C THR A 15 3.28 -4.01 16.02
N LEU A 16 2.35 -4.71 15.35
CA LEU A 16 2.69 -5.82 14.47
C LEU A 16 3.53 -5.35 13.28
N ALA A 17 3.16 -4.25 12.64
CA ALA A 17 3.90 -3.70 11.50
C ALA A 17 5.33 -3.31 11.90
N ALA A 18 5.51 -2.62 13.03
CA ALA A 18 6.82 -2.29 13.55
C ALA A 18 7.68 -3.53 13.90
N ALA A 19 7.06 -4.60 14.42
CA ALA A 19 7.75 -5.86 14.66
C ALA A 19 8.15 -6.54 13.34
N THR A 20 7.31 -6.46 12.32
CA THR A 20 7.56 -6.99 10.97
C THR A 20 8.70 -6.23 10.30
N ASP A 21 8.75 -4.90 10.42
CA ASP A 21 9.84 -4.07 9.91
C ASP A 21 11.18 -4.43 10.58
N ARG A 22 11.20 -4.59 11.92
CA ARG A 22 12.39 -5.05 12.66
C ARG A 22 12.84 -6.46 12.26
N ALA A 23 11.90 -7.33 11.84
CA ALA A 23 12.21 -8.65 11.33
C ALA A 23 12.77 -8.64 9.89
N GLY A 24 13.00 -7.45 9.30
CA GLY A 24 13.64 -7.26 8.01
C GLY A 24 12.73 -6.76 6.88
N PHE A 25 11.44 -6.51 7.14
CA PHE A 25 10.53 -5.99 6.11
C PHE A 25 10.86 -4.55 5.73
N ALA A 26 11.49 -3.77 6.62
CA ALA A 26 11.94 -2.40 6.39
C ALA A 26 12.75 -2.22 5.09
N ARG A 27 13.58 -3.23 4.72
CA ARG A 27 14.36 -3.21 3.46
C ARG A 27 13.46 -3.08 2.21
N HIS A 28 12.28 -3.69 2.23
CA HIS A 28 11.33 -3.61 1.11
C HIS A 28 10.64 -2.26 1.04
N ARG A 29 10.39 -1.61 2.20
CA ARG A 29 9.91 -0.22 2.23
C ARG A 29 10.97 0.74 1.69
N THR A 30 12.23 0.59 2.12
CA THR A 30 13.34 1.37 1.59
C THR A 30 13.49 1.19 0.07
N ALA A 31 13.39 -0.05 -0.43
CA ALA A 31 13.46 -0.32 -1.87
C ALA A 31 12.27 0.28 -2.64
N LEU A 32 11.05 0.21 -2.08
CA LEU A 32 9.86 0.84 -2.65
C LEU A 32 10.04 2.35 -2.86
N LEU A 33 10.68 3.02 -1.90
CA LEU A 33 10.77 4.48 -1.85
C LEU A 33 12.09 5.03 -2.41
N ALA A 34 13.04 4.15 -2.77
CA ALA A 34 14.34 4.56 -3.26
C ALA A 34 14.26 5.42 -4.53
N GLY A 35 15.00 6.54 -4.56
CA GLY A 35 15.08 7.45 -5.72
C GLY A 35 13.80 8.26 -5.98
N LEU A 36 12.85 8.30 -5.03
CA LEU A 36 11.71 9.20 -5.11
C LEU A 36 12.14 10.66 -4.95
N HIS A 37 11.46 11.55 -5.64
CA HIS A 37 11.65 13.00 -5.59
C HIS A 37 10.30 13.70 -5.85
N GLY A 38 10.24 15.02 -5.68
CA GLY A 38 9.07 15.83 -5.95
C GLY A 38 7.93 15.62 -4.96
N THR A 39 6.70 15.76 -5.41
CA THR A 39 5.49 15.57 -4.58
C THR A 39 5.02 14.12 -4.64
N VAL A 40 4.99 13.46 -3.48
CA VAL A 40 4.54 12.07 -3.33
C VAL A 40 3.20 12.02 -2.60
N VAL A 41 2.26 11.27 -3.14
CA VAL A 41 1.00 10.93 -2.46
C VAL A 41 1.07 9.46 -2.02
N GLU A 42 1.07 9.20 -0.72
CA GLU A 42 0.95 7.84 -0.18
C GLU A 42 -0.50 7.56 0.17
N ILE A 43 -1.12 6.60 -0.51
CA ILE A 43 -2.51 6.20 -0.28
C ILE A 43 -2.57 5.01 0.69
N GLY A 44 -3.52 5.06 1.64
CA GLY A 44 -3.63 4.07 2.71
C GLY A 44 -2.41 4.09 3.63
N ALA A 45 -1.95 5.29 4.02
CA ALA A 45 -0.73 5.47 4.81
C ALA A 45 -0.77 4.80 6.19
N GLY A 46 -1.95 4.38 6.65
CA GLY A 46 -2.13 3.73 7.94
C GLY A 46 -1.61 4.60 9.08
N SER A 47 -0.77 4.03 9.91
CA SER A 47 -0.10 4.74 11.01
C SER A 47 1.23 5.39 10.62
N GLY A 48 1.53 5.55 9.32
CA GLY A 48 2.73 6.21 8.82
C GLY A 48 3.97 5.33 8.78
N GLN A 49 3.80 4.04 8.51
CA GLN A 49 4.90 3.05 8.52
C GLN A 49 6.02 3.36 7.51
N ASN A 50 5.69 3.98 6.39
CA ASN A 50 6.68 4.33 5.37
C ASN A 50 7.38 5.67 5.63
N LEU A 51 6.83 6.54 6.46
CA LEU A 51 7.33 7.91 6.65
C LEU A 51 8.81 8.01 7.01
N PRO A 52 9.38 7.11 7.85
CA PRO A 52 10.80 7.13 8.17
C PRO A 52 11.74 6.75 7.02
N TYR A 53 11.20 6.20 5.91
CA TYR A 53 12.01 5.65 4.81
C TYR A 53 12.02 6.54 3.56
N TYR A 54 11.28 7.66 3.55
CA TYR A 54 11.30 8.59 2.43
C TYR A 54 12.69 9.24 2.27
N PRO A 55 13.25 9.26 1.05
CA PRO A 55 14.53 9.93 0.80
C PRO A 55 14.37 11.46 0.90
N THR A 56 15.46 12.14 1.24
CA THR A 56 15.51 13.61 1.43
C THR A 56 15.27 14.41 0.16
N ASP A 57 15.33 13.76 -1.01
CA ASP A 57 15.05 14.38 -2.32
C ASP A 57 13.54 14.52 -2.59
N VAL A 58 12.68 13.98 -1.72
CA VAL A 58 11.24 14.21 -1.77
C VAL A 58 10.90 15.57 -1.19
N ASP A 59 10.24 16.43 -1.98
CA ASP A 59 9.86 17.77 -1.55
C ASP A 59 8.81 17.74 -0.43
N ARG A 60 7.83 16.85 -0.59
CA ARG A 60 6.77 16.60 0.41
C ARG A 60 6.05 15.28 0.18
N VAL A 61 5.50 14.74 1.25
CA VAL A 61 4.59 13.58 1.24
C VAL A 61 3.20 14.02 1.67
N VAL A 62 2.17 13.67 0.88
CA VAL A 62 0.78 13.77 1.31
C VAL A 62 0.29 12.36 1.64
N ALA A 63 0.17 12.07 2.93
CA ALA A 63 -0.25 10.78 3.47
C ALA A 63 -1.77 10.73 3.58
N VAL A 64 -2.42 9.98 2.68
CA VAL A 64 -3.89 9.85 2.61
C VAL A 64 -4.33 8.61 3.38
N GLU A 65 -5.19 8.79 4.39
CA GLU A 65 -5.69 7.71 5.23
C GLU A 65 -7.17 7.97 5.63
N PRO A 66 -8.11 7.07 5.28
CA PRO A 66 -9.53 7.28 5.59
C PRO A 66 -9.89 7.05 7.07
N GLU A 67 -9.13 6.21 7.81
CA GLU A 67 -9.45 5.86 9.20
C GLU A 67 -8.91 6.90 10.18
N ALA A 68 -9.77 7.43 11.05
CA ALA A 68 -9.43 8.58 11.92
C ALA A 68 -8.34 8.25 12.96
N THR A 69 -8.37 7.06 13.56
CA THR A 69 -7.39 6.64 14.57
C THR A 69 -6.02 6.43 13.94
N MET A 70 -5.97 5.88 12.72
CA MET A 70 -4.72 5.74 11.96
C MET A 70 -4.14 7.11 11.60
N ARG A 71 -4.97 8.07 11.17
CA ARG A 71 -4.50 9.45 10.92
C ARG A 71 -3.85 10.11 12.13
N VAL A 72 -4.39 9.90 13.33
CA VAL A 72 -3.76 10.42 14.57
C VAL A 72 -2.35 9.86 14.72
N LYS A 73 -2.19 8.55 14.50
CA LYS A 73 -0.88 7.88 14.58
C LYS A 73 0.06 8.32 13.46
N ALA A 74 -0.46 8.47 12.23
CA ALA A 74 0.32 8.99 11.10
C ALA A 74 0.84 10.42 11.36
N ARG A 75 0.02 11.30 11.94
CA ARG A 75 0.48 12.65 12.34
C ARG A 75 1.57 12.61 13.39
N ALA A 76 1.48 11.69 14.36
CA ALA A 76 2.55 11.50 15.34
C ALA A 76 3.84 10.99 14.68
N ALA A 77 3.74 10.04 13.73
CA ALA A 77 4.88 9.55 12.96
C ALA A 77 5.49 10.64 12.05
N ALA A 78 4.67 11.51 11.50
CA ALA A 78 5.10 12.63 10.64
C ALA A 78 6.04 13.61 11.33
N ILE A 79 5.95 13.76 12.67
CA ILE A 79 6.84 14.63 13.45
C ILE A 79 8.30 14.19 13.35
N GLY A 80 8.54 12.87 13.21
CA GLY A 80 9.89 12.29 13.08
C GLY A 80 10.31 12.00 11.64
N ALA A 81 9.52 12.41 10.64
CA ALA A 81 9.87 12.21 9.24
C ALA A 81 11.02 13.12 8.79
N THR A 82 11.81 12.65 7.84
CA THR A 82 12.95 13.41 7.27
C THR A 82 12.51 14.46 6.25
N VAL A 83 11.27 14.36 5.78
CA VAL A 83 10.67 15.24 4.75
C VAL A 83 9.36 15.84 5.27
N PRO A 84 8.89 16.96 4.73
CA PRO A 84 7.58 17.52 5.08
C PRO A 84 6.46 16.53 4.80
N VAL A 85 5.59 16.26 5.79
CA VAL A 85 4.45 15.34 5.67
C VAL A 85 3.15 16.05 6.04
N GLU A 86 2.18 15.97 5.14
CA GLU A 86 0.79 16.36 5.39
C GLU A 86 -0.09 15.10 5.49
N VAL A 87 -0.94 15.00 6.52
CA VAL A 87 -1.85 13.85 6.71
C VAL A 87 -3.29 14.27 6.41
N VAL A 88 -3.85 13.69 5.35
CA VAL A 88 -5.17 14.03 4.79
C VAL A 88 -6.16 12.87 5.00
N GLY A 89 -7.41 13.21 5.32
CA GLY A 89 -8.50 12.26 5.46
C GLY A 89 -9.28 12.12 4.17
N ALA A 90 -8.96 11.12 3.35
CA ALA A 90 -9.71 10.80 2.14
C ALA A 90 -9.67 9.30 1.84
N ALA A 91 -10.62 8.85 1.03
CA ALA A 91 -10.65 7.49 0.50
C ALA A 91 -9.80 7.41 -0.78
N ALA A 92 -9.13 6.28 -1.01
CA ALA A 92 -8.28 6.08 -2.19
C ALA A 92 -9.06 6.09 -3.53
N GLN A 93 -10.38 5.88 -3.49
CA GLN A 93 -11.28 5.96 -4.65
C GLN A 93 -11.69 7.40 -5.02
N SER A 94 -11.34 8.40 -4.17
CA SER A 94 -11.69 9.81 -4.39
C SER A 94 -10.63 10.66 -3.71
N LEU A 95 -9.55 10.90 -4.41
CA LEU A 95 -8.40 11.64 -3.92
C LEU A 95 -8.62 13.16 -4.09
N PRO A 96 -8.26 13.98 -3.11
CA PRO A 96 -8.47 15.42 -3.16
C PRO A 96 -7.38 16.14 -3.97
N PHE A 97 -7.06 15.60 -5.15
CA PHE A 97 -6.05 16.15 -6.05
C PHE A 97 -6.65 16.35 -7.44
N ALA A 98 -6.18 17.38 -8.13
CA ALA A 98 -6.54 17.61 -9.53
C ALA A 98 -5.97 16.51 -10.44
N ASP A 99 -6.51 16.38 -11.64
CA ASP A 99 -6.00 15.50 -12.68
C ASP A 99 -4.56 15.90 -13.02
N ALA A 100 -3.70 14.92 -13.27
CA ALA A 100 -2.32 15.10 -13.70
C ALA A 100 -1.52 16.09 -12.82
N SER A 101 -1.68 16.02 -11.49
CA SER A 101 -1.08 16.98 -10.55
C SER A 101 0.02 16.39 -9.64
N VAL A 102 0.18 15.07 -9.63
CA VAL A 102 1.07 14.35 -8.70
C VAL A 102 2.21 13.67 -9.46
N ASP A 103 3.43 13.75 -8.94
CA ASP A 103 4.61 13.13 -9.54
C ASP A 103 4.68 11.63 -9.25
N THR A 104 4.35 11.24 -8.00
CA THR A 104 4.37 9.84 -7.58
C THR A 104 3.20 9.51 -6.68
N VAL A 105 2.55 8.36 -6.93
CA VAL A 105 1.64 7.71 -5.98
C VAL A 105 2.29 6.46 -5.43
N VAL A 106 2.24 6.29 -4.11
CA VAL A 106 2.72 5.11 -3.39
C VAL A 106 1.55 4.38 -2.75
N ALA A 107 1.46 3.06 -2.95
CA ALA A 107 0.55 2.16 -2.24
C ALA A 107 1.34 1.05 -1.55
N SER A 108 1.15 0.88 -0.25
CA SER A 108 1.88 -0.14 0.52
C SER A 108 0.93 -0.92 1.41
N LEU A 109 0.69 -2.19 1.06
CA LEU A 109 -0.15 -3.14 1.81
C LEU A 109 -1.59 -2.64 2.00
N MET A 110 -2.12 -1.90 1.01
CA MET A 110 -3.47 -1.34 1.08
C MET A 110 -4.39 -1.82 -0.06
N LEU A 111 -3.87 -2.06 -1.29
CA LEU A 111 -4.68 -2.53 -2.41
C LEU A 111 -5.28 -3.92 -2.13
N CYS A 112 -4.62 -4.73 -1.33
CA CYS A 112 -5.17 -6.02 -0.88
C CYS A 112 -6.44 -5.86 -0.03
N SER A 113 -6.69 -4.69 0.57
CA SER A 113 -7.77 -4.44 1.54
C SER A 113 -8.88 -3.53 1.02
N VAL A 114 -8.69 -2.82 -0.09
CA VAL A 114 -9.73 -1.94 -0.65
C VAL A 114 -10.90 -2.74 -1.24
N ALA A 115 -12.10 -2.20 -1.19
CA ALA A 115 -13.28 -2.89 -1.72
C ALA A 115 -13.23 -3.03 -3.24
N ASP A 116 -12.74 -2.01 -3.93
CA ASP A 116 -12.68 -1.91 -5.39
C ASP A 116 -11.29 -1.45 -5.83
N GLN A 117 -10.46 -2.40 -6.28
CA GLN A 117 -9.12 -2.10 -6.79
C GLN A 117 -9.15 -1.30 -8.10
N ALA A 118 -10.12 -1.60 -8.97
CA ALA A 118 -10.22 -0.94 -10.26
C ALA A 118 -10.51 0.56 -10.10
N ALA A 119 -11.44 0.91 -9.20
CA ALA A 119 -11.74 2.30 -8.89
C ALA A 119 -10.52 3.04 -8.28
N VAL A 120 -9.76 2.39 -7.39
CA VAL A 120 -8.54 2.97 -6.82
C VAL A 120 -7.47 3.17 -7.89
N LEU A 121 -7.23 2.19 -8.74
CA LEU A 121 -6.23 2.27 -9.81
C LEU A 121 -6.60 3.32 -10.86
N ALA A 122 -7.88 3.46 -11.19
CA ALA A 122 -8.37 4.53 -12.06
C ALA A 122 -8.11 5.92 -11.45
N GLU A 123 -8.33 6.07 -10.15
CA GLU A 123 -8.09 7.32 -9.43
C GLU A 123 -6.59 7.65 -9.33
N ILE A 124 -5.73 6.64 -9.12
CA ILE A 124 -4.28 6.80 -9.19
C ILE A 124 -3.87 7.34 -10.56
N ARG A 125 -4.38 6.73 -11.64
CA ARG A 125 -4.11 7.20 -13.01
C ARG A 125 -4.56 8.65 -13.24
N ARG A 126 -5.74 9.01 -12.73
CA ARG A 126 -6.28 10.35 -12.89
C ARG A 126 -5.37 11.42 -12.30
N VAL A 127 -4.85 11.18 -11.08
CA VAL A 127 -4.04 12.19 -10.36
C VAL A 127 -2.59 12.23 -10.82
N LEU A 128 -2.05 11.12 -11.36
CA LEU A 128 -0.68 11.07 -11.85
C LEU A 128 -0.49 11.92 -13.08
N ARG A 129 0.62 12.65 -13.12
CA ARG A 129 1.11 13.29 -14.35
C ARG A 129 1.45 12.24 -15.42
N PRO A 130 1.46 12.59 -16.69
CA PRO A 130 1.89 11.66 -17.75
C PRO A 130 3.31 11.08 -17.54
N SER A 131 4.22 11.89 -16.94
CA SER A 131 5.58 11.46 -16.56
C SER A 131 5.67 10.92 -15.14
N GLY A 132 4.55 10.79 -14.43
CA GLY A 132 4.50 10.35 -13.05
C GLY A 132 4.64 8.84 -12.92
N GLN A 133 4.85 8.35 -11.71
CA GLN A 133 5.01 6.92 -11.44
C GLN A 133 4.09 6.44 -10.32
N PHE A 134 3.64 5.21 -10.45
CA PHE A 134 2.95 4.46 -9.41
C PHE A 134 3.90 3.43 -8.82
N ARG A 135 4.12 3.48 -7.49
CA ARG A 135 4.93 2.50 -6.77
C ARG A 135 4.06 1.71 -5.82
N PHE A 136 4.22 0.40 -5.82
CA PHE A 136 3.39 -0.48 -5.00
C PHE A 136 4.18 -1.62 -4.35
N LEU A 137 3.78 -1.93 -3.13
CA LEU A 137 4.26 -3.07 -2.33
C LEU A 137 3.04 -3.75 -1.72
N GLU A 138 2.71 -4.98 -2.17
CA GLU A 138 1.42 -5.59 -1.83
C GLU A 138 1.52 -7.08 -1.53
N HIS A 139 0.63 -7.57 -0.67
CA HIS A 139 0.36 -9.02 -0.60
C HIS A 139 -0.36 -9.46 -1.86
N VAL A 140 -0.02 -10.67 -2.33
CA VAL A 140 -0.64 -11.22 -3.54
C VAL A 140 -0.91 -12.71 -3.43
N ILE A 141 -1.69 -13.20 -4.37
CA ILE A 141 -1.86 -14.64 -4.55
C ILE A 141 -0.52 -15.30 -4.87
N SER A 142 -0.29 -16.47 -4.31
CA SER A 142 0.94 -17.25 -4.53
C SER A 142 0.99 -17.84 -5.93
N MET A 143 2.18 -17.87 -6.54
CA MET A 143 2.42 -18.62 -7.76
C MET A 143 2.39 -20.14 -7.55
N ARG A 144 2.52 -20.62 -6.31
CA ARG A 144 2.44 -22.06 -5.97
C ARG A 144 0.98 -22.48 -5.88
N ARG A 145 0.52 -23.35 -6.78
CA ARG A 145 -0.89 -23.76 -6.92
C ARG A 145 -1.54 -24.20 -5.60
N GLY A 146 -0.84 -24.99 -4.76
CA GLY A 146 -1.38 -25.44 -3.48
C GLY A 146 -1.61 -24.31 -2.49
N VAL A 147 -0.68 -23.36 -2.39
CA VAL A 147 -0.82 -22.16 -1.53
C VAL A 147 -1.93 -21.26 -2.06
N ALA A 148 -1.96 -21.00 -3.37
CA ALA A 148 -3.01 -20.20 -4.02
C ALA A 148 -4.41 -20.77 -3.78
N ARG A 149 -4.56 -22.10 -3.83
CA ARG A 149 -5.85 -22.76 -3.51
C ARG A 149 -6.26 -22.49 -2.06
N GLY A 150 -5.34 -22.62 -1.12
CA GLY A 150 -5.58 -22.31 0.29
C GLY A 150 -5.98 -20.84 0.50
N GLN A 151 -5.28 -19.90 -0.15
CA GLN A 151 -5.61 -18.47 -0.09
C GLN A 151 -7.03 -18.19 -0.63
N ARG A 152 -7.42 -18.80 -1.76
CA ARG A 152 -8.78 -18.63 -2.30
C ARG A 152 -9.87 -19.19 -1.36
N ILE A 153 -9.60 -20.31 -0.68
CA ILE A 153 -10.53 -20.86 0.30
C ILE A 153 -10.67 -19.91 1.50
N LEU A 154 -9.57 -19.37 2.00
CA LEU A 154 -9.59 -18.40 3.11
C LEU A 154 -10.37 -17.13 2.74
N ASP A 155 -10.16 -16.59 1.56
CA ASP A 155 -10.90 -15.41 1.09
C ASP A 155 -12.40 -15.73 0.90
N ALA A 156 -12.73 -16.89 0.32
CA ALA A 156 -14.12 -17.32 0.11
C ALA A 156 -14.89 -17.54 1.43
N THR A 157 -14.20 -17.90 2.50
CA THR A 157 -14.81 -18.04 3.84
C THR A 157 -14.90 -16.74 4.63
N TYR A 158 -14.36 -15.64 4.08
CA TYR A 158 -14.24 -14.34 4.75
C TYR A 158 -13.48 -14.35 6.08
N LEU A 159 -12.97 -15.50 6.51
CA LEU A 159 -12.26 -15.63 7.79
C LEU A 159 -11.03 -14.74 7.85
N TRP A 160 -10.25 -14.73 6.77
CA TRP A 160 -9.06 -13.91 6.70
C TRP A 160 -9.37 -12.41 6.62
N THR A 161 -10.37 -12.02 5.84
CA THR A 161 -10.79 -10.61 5.70
C THR A 161 -11.31 -10.00 7.00
N LEU A 162 -11.98 -10.81 7.84
CA LEU A 162 -12.42 -10.38 9.16
C LEU A 162 -11.25 -10.08 10.09
N ILE A 163 -10.24 -10.95 10.13
CA ILE A 163 -9.06 -10.80 10.99
C ILE A 163 -8.10 -9.73 10.44
N GLY A 164 -7.99 -9.65 9.12
CA GLY A 164 -7.06 -8.78 8.40
C GLY A 164 -7.63 -7.43 7.98
N ALA A 165 -8.70 -6.95 8.62
CA ALA A 165 -9.34 -5.66 8.33
C ALA A 165 -9.61 -5.44 6.82
N GLY A 166 -10.23 -6.42 6.19
CA GLY A 166 -10.56 -6.37 4.76
C GLY A 166 -9.48 -6.91 3.83
N CYS A 167 -8.31 -7.33 4.34
CA CYS A 167 -7.26 -7.88 3.50
C CYS A 167 -7.70 -9.19 2.81
N HIS A 168 -7.59 -9.22 1.50
CA HIS A 168 -7.79 -10.42 0.67
C HIS A 168 -6.45 -11.01 0.27
N CYS A 169 -6.10 -12.19 0.80
CA CYS A 169 -4.78 -12.80 0.56
C CYS A 169 -4.67 -13.46 -0.83
N ALA A 170 -5.76 -13.64 -1.56
CA ALA A 170 -5.77 -14.25 -2.89
C ALA A 170 -5.92 -13.24 -4.04
N ARG A 171 -5.73 -11.94 -3.80
CA ARG A 171 -5.77 -10.93 -4.87
C ARG A 171 -4.54 -11.02 -5.77
N ASP A 172 -4.77 -10.91 -7.07
CA ASP A 172 -3.70 -10.71 -8.06
C ASP A 172 -3.57 -9.23 -8.38
N THR A 173 -2.93 -8.49 -7.47
CA THR A 173 -2.74 -7.04 -7.64
C THR A 173 -1.87 -6.72 -8.86
N ALA A 174 -0.93 -7.61 -9.25
CA ALA A 174 -0.16 -7.39 -10.47
C ALA A 174 -1.07 -7.40 -11.71
N ALA A 175 -1.96 -8.39 -11.83
CA ALA A 175 -2.94 -8.42 -12.91
C ALA A 175 -3.85 -7.17 -12.89
N ALA A 176 -4.33 -6.76 -11.71
CA ALA A 176 -5.16 -5.57 -11.57
C ALA A 176 -4.46 -4.28 -12.06
N VAL A 177 -3.16 -4.13 -11.81
CA VAL A 177 -2.35 -2.99 -12.30
C VAL A 177 -2.25 -3.01 -13.83
N TYR A 178 -2.00 -4.17 -14.44
CA TYR A 178 -2.01 -4.33 -15.90
C TYR A 178 -3.39 -4.05 -16.49
N ASP A 179 -4.45 -4.61 -15.91
CA ASP A 179 -5.83 -4.44 -16.39
C ASP A 179 -6.31 -2.97 -16.27
N ALA A 180 -5.76 -2.22 -15.33
CA ALA A 180 -5.98 -0.78 -15.21
C ALA A 180 -5.24 0.04 -16.28
N GLY A 181 -4.46 -0.60 -17.15
CA GLY A 181 -3.74 0.01 -18.26
C GLY A 181 -2.46 0.73 -17.85
N PHE A 182 -1.81 0.34 -16.76
CA PHE A 182 -0.47 0.82 -16.44
C PHE A 182 0.58 0.03 -17.21
N ASP A 183 1.62 0.73 -17.65
CA ASP A 183 2.86 0.12 -18.12
C ASP A 183 3.73 -0.24 -16.91
N VAL A 184 3.99 -1.53 -16.71
CA VAL A 184 4.76 -2.00 -15.55
C VAL A 184 6.25 -2.05 -15.89
N ASP A 185 7.01 -1.08 -15.38
CA ASP A 185 8.44 -0.92 -15.64
C ASP A 185 9.28 -1.96 -14.89
N SER A 186 8.87 -2.30 -13.67
CA SER A 186 9.52 -3.33 -12.87
C SER A 186 8.53 -4.04 -11.94
N LEU A 187 8.74 -5.34 -11.74
CA LEU A 187 7.94 -6.16 -10.84
C LEU A 187 8.81 -7.26 -10.23
N GLU A 188 9.06 -7.17 -8.94
CA GLU A 188 9.73 -8.21 -8.16
C GLU A 188 8.71 -8.97 -7.31
N ARG A 189 8.85 -10.29 -7.25
CA ARG A 189 8.05 -11.18 -6.39
C ARG A 189 8.94 -11.75 -5.28
N PHE A 190 8.49 -11.66 -4.05
CA PHE A 190 9.20 -12.21 -2.91
C PHE A 190 8.25 -12.84 -1.90
N VAL A 191 8.82 -13.54 -0.92
CA VAL A 191 8.05 -14.16 0.17
C VAL A 191 8.62 -13.67 1.49
N PHE A 192 7.77 -13.12 2.36
CA PHE A 192 8.17 -12.68 3.67
C PHE A 192 7.27 -13.26 4.78
N PRO A 193 7.82 -13.78 5.87
CA PRO A 193 9.24 -13.91 6.18
C PRO A 193 9.97 -14.94 5.30
N ASP A 194 11.26 -14.73 5.09
CA ASP A 194 12.11 -15.60 4.26
C ASP A 194 12.20 -17.01 4.86
N ARG A 195 12.16 -17.09 6.20
CA ARG A 195 12.28 -18.33 7.00
C ARG A 195 11.17 -18.41 8.06
N GLY A 196 10.87 -19.61 8.50
CA GLY A 196 9.88 -19.86 9.55
C GLY A 196 8.45 -20.04 9.04
N LEU A 197 7.48 -19.84 9.94
CA LEU A 197 6.06 -20.03 9.63
C LEU A 197 5.55 -18.92 8.70
N ARG A 198 5.05 -19.32 7.53
CA ARG A 198 4.51 -18.42 6.51
C ARG A 198 3.00 -18.25 6.70
N ARG A 199 2.58 -16.99 6.77
CA ARG A 199 1.15 -16.62 6.78
C ARG A 199 0.57 -16.68 5.37
N PRO A 200 -0.76 -16.72 5.21
CA PRO A 200 -1.40 -16.63 3.88
C PRO A 200 -0.97 -15.40 3.08
N THR A 201 -0.61 -14.32 3.75
CA THR A 201 -0.11 -13.06 3.18
C THR A 201 1.41 -13.03 2.95
N ALA A 202 2.12 -14.18 3.04
CA ALA A 202 3.56 -14.22 2.85
C ALA A 202 4.05 -13.90 1.41
N PRO A 203 3.31 -14.23 0.33
CA PRO A 203 3.68 -13.79 -1.01
C PRO A 203 3.43 -12.28 -1.18
N HIS A 204 4.45 -11.57 -1.69
CA HIS A 204 4.43 -10.14 -1.93
C HIS A 204 4.93 -9.81 -3.33
N ILE A 205 4.57 -8.63 -3.77
CA ILE A 205 5.16 -7.96 -4.93
C ILE A 205 5.63 -6.57 -4.53
N VAL A 206 6.69 -6.11 -5.16
CA VAL A 206 7.07 -4.70 -5.21
C VAL A 206 7.25 -4.32 -6.67
N GLY A 207 6.75 -3.17 -7.07
CA GLY A 207 6.81 -2.77 -8.48
C GLY A 207 6.71 -1.27 -8.68
N VAL A 208 7.08 -0.88 -9.88
CA VAL A 208 6.97 0.48 -10.44
C VAL A 208 6.19 0.38 -11.73
N ALA A 209 5.25 1.27 -11.92
CA ALA A 209 4.45 1.37 -13.12
C ALA A 209 4.23 2.84 -13.50
N THR A 210 4.02 3.11 -14.77
CA THR A 210 3.74 4.45 -15.31
C THR A 210 2.37 4.49 -15.97
N PRO A 211 1.69 5.64 -16.02
CA PRO A 211 0.50 5.80 -16.84
C PRO A 211 0.83 5.48 -18.29
N PRO A 212 -0.10 4.91 -19.08
CA PRO A 212 0.12 4.68 -20.50
C PRO A 212 0.33 6.02 -21.23
N VAL A 213 1.20 6.02 -22.22
CA VAL A 213 1.49 7.17 -23.09
C VAL A 213 0.31 7.49 -23.99
#